data_fe93dd727b321b544bbe2eeb0ffa2d26
#
_entry.id   fe93dd727b321b544bbe2eeb0ffa2d26
#
_cell.length_a   1.000
_cell.length_b   1.000
_cell.length_c   1.000
_cell.angle_alpha   90.00
_cell.angle_beta   90.00
_cell.angle_gamma   90.00
#
_symmetry.space_group_name_H-M   'P 1'
#
loop_
_entity.id
_entity.type
_entity.pdbx_description
1 polymer ?
#
loop_
_entity_poly.entity_id
_entity_poly.type
_entity_poly.pdbx_seq_one_letter_code
_entity_poly.pdbx_strand_id
1 'polypeptide(L)'
;MTMFNKEERTYWIENYKKFPTANISDAMDNLGLRSGVVLGLHALDVYQPRTAGFAKTIRQMRRKTAFDGKALTKQASIIDTQTEYGDLLVIEATGLTDIATGGAMLATRAQMRGVMGELTNGSLRDIDEIADLKFPVYLGGTSPVKSARFMETVDTDVPVFIGGVQICPEDLILMDRTGVAVVPSAHLKEVLEEAKKIKAKEDRIEDLVRVGMS
;
A
#
# COMPACT_ATOMS: atom_id res chain seq x y z
N MET A 1 18.56 4.84 0.98
CA MET A 1 18.71 5.68 2.21
C MET A 1 17.33 6.25 2.46
N THR A 2 16.69 5.89 3.56
CA THR A 2 15.32 6.33 3.85
C THR A 2 15.29 7.83 4.14
N MET A 3 14.20 8.48 3.71
CA MET A 3 13.99 9.92 3.91
C MET A 3 13.74 10.27 5.38
N PHE A 4 13.11 9.33 6.13
CA PHE A 4 12.65 9.54 7.51
C PHE A 4 13.23 8.48 8.45
N ASN A 5 13.63 8.88 9.65
CA ASN A 5 14.00 7.95 10.71
C ASN A 5 12.74 7.27 11.31
N LYS A 6 12.95 6.28 12.19
CA LYS A 6 11.86 5.48 12.76
C LYS A 6 10.83 6.30 13.54
N GLU A 7 11.25 7.34 14.27
CA GLU A 7 10.32 8.18 15.04
C GLU A 7 9.47 9.05 14.12
N GLU A 8 10.08 9.62 13.08
CA GLU A 8 9.38 10.39 12.06
C GLU A 8 8.39 9.52 11.28
N ARG A 9 8.78 8.31 10.87
CA ARG A 9 7.88 7.36 10.21
C ARG A 9 6.69 7.02 11.11
N THR A 10 6.94 6.72 12.38
CA THR A 10 5.88 6.47 13.36
C THR A 10 4.93 7.65 13.49
N TYR A 11 5.47 8.88 13.57
CA TYR A 11 4.67 10.09 13.65
C TYR A 11 3.71 10.21 12.44
N TRP A 12 4.23 10.07 11.21
CA TRP A 12 3.42 10.19 10.01
C TRP A 12 2.36 9.09 9.93
N ILE A 13 2.75 7.83 10.11
CA ILE A 13 1.85 6.68 10.07
C ILE A 13 0.70 6.85 11.05
N GLU A 14 1.00 7.14 12.32
CA GLU A 14 -0.04 7.24 13.35
C GLU A 14 -0.95 8.47 13.16
N ASN A 15 -0.46 9.54 12.55
CA ASN A 15 -1.30 10.68 12.25
C ASN A 15 -2.19 10.45 11.03
N TYR A 16 -1.67 9.87 9.95
CA TYR A 16 -2.47 9.57 8.77
C TYR A 16 -3.54 8.51 9.01
N LYS A 17 -3.28 7.50 9.80
CA LYS A 17 -4.25 6.46 10.19
C LYS A 17 -5.50 6.99 10.89
N LYS A 18 -5.47 8.22 11.42
CA LYS A 18 -6.65 8.85 12.03
C LYS A 18 -7.71 9.26 11.01
N PHE A 19 -7.33 9.41 9.75
CA PHE A 19 -8.21 9.90 8.69
C PHE A 19 -8.64 8.78 7.74
N PRO A 20 -9.89 8.80 7.24
CA PRO A 20 -10.26 7.91 6.13
C PRO A 20 -9.56 8.32 4.83
N THR A 21 -9.41 7.37 3.91
CA THR A 21 -8.82 7.62 2.59
C THR A 21 -9.57 8.71 1.81
N ALA A 22 -10.90 8.80 1.95
CA ALA A 22 -11.72 9.85 1.34
C ALA A 22 -11.29 11.25 1.81
N ASN A 23 -11.06 11.44 3.12
CA ASN A 23 -10.63 12.71 3.68
C ASN A 23 -9.23 13.14 3.18
N ILE A 24 -8.34 12.17 2.95
CA ILE A 24 -7.03 12.43 2.36
C ILE A 24 -7.16 12.79 0.87
N SER A 25 -8.05 12.13 0.14
CA SER A 25 -8.36 12.48 -1.25
C SER A 25 -8.84 13.93 -1.37
N ASP A 26 -9.82 14.32 -0.53
CA ASP A 26 -10.37 15.68 -0.51
C ASP A 26 -9.30 16.72 -0.12
N ALA A 27 -8.41 16.36 0.82
CA ALA A 27 -7.30 17.24 1.20
C ALA A 27 -6.33 17.48 0.04
N MET A 28 -6.03 16.46 -0.73
CA MET A 28 -5.19 16.58 -1.91
C MET A 28 -5.86 17.42 -3.01
N ASP A 29 -7.16 17.22 -3.23
CA ASP A 29 -7.93 18.01 -4.20
C ASP A 29 -7.98 19.50 -3.81
N ASN A 30 -8.22 19.83 -2.54
CA ASN A 30 -8.20 21.21 -2.03
C ASN A 30 -6.84 21.90 -2.22
N LEU A 31 -5.76 21.14 -2.16
CA LEU A 31 -4.40 21.64 -2.39
C LEU A 31 -4.02 21.70 -3.89
N GLY A 32 -4.91 21.30 -4.77
CA GLY A 32 -4.63 21.24 -6.21
C GLY A 32 -3.60 20.17 -6.59
N LEU A 33 -3.37 19.19 -5.72
CA LEU A 33 -2.52 18.05 -6.00
C LEU A 33 -3.28 17.06 -6.89
N ARG A 34 -2.54 16.37 -7.76
CA ARG A 34 -3.16 15.30 -8.55
C ARG A 34 -3.69 14.22 -7.60
N SER A 35 -4.92 13.74 -7.84
CA SER A 35 -5.49 12.64 -7.08
C SER A 35 -4.55 11.43 -7.06
N GLY A 36 -4.20 10.97 -5.85
CA GLY A 36 -3.41 9.77 -5.60
C GLY A 36 -4.26 8.53 -5.31
N VAL A 37 -5.52 8.51 -5.77
CA VAL A 37 -6.43 7.37 -5.53
C VAL A 37 -6.13 6.24 -6.50
N VAL A 38 -5.75 5.10 -5.96
CA VAL A 38 -5.47 3.88 -6.75
C VAL A 38 -6.78 3.18 -7.07
N LEU A 39 -7.02 2.93 -8.35
CA LEU A 39 -8.25 2.32 -8.87
C LEU A 39 -8.03 0.88 -9.32
N GLY A 40 -9.14 0.10 -9.42
CA GLY A 40 -9.13 -1.24 -9.99
C GLY A 40 -8.54 -2.34 -9.12
N LEU A 41 -8.28 -2.05 -7.85
CA LEU A 41 -7.85 -3.03 -6.85
C LEU A 41 -8.90 -3.17 -5.76
N HIS A 42 -8.84 -4.26 -5.02
CA HIS A 42 -9.76 -4.54 -3.91
C HIS A 42 -9.01 -4.98 -2.66
N ALA A 43 -9.61 -4.74 -1.52
CA ALA A 43 -9.10 -5.25 -0.24
C ALA A 43 -9.17 -6.78 -0.23
N LEU A 44 -8.12 -7.42 0.26
CA LEU A 44 -8.10 -8.86 0.45
C LEU A 44 -9.16 -9.29 1.46
N ASP A 45 -9.24 -8.58 2.58
CA ASP A 45 -10.25 -8.78 3.62
C ASP A 45 -10.99 -7.47 3.88
N VAL A 46 -12.32 -7.51 3.80
CA VAL A 46 -13.18 -6.36 4.10
C VAL A 46 -13.11 -5.91 5.56
N TYR A 47 -12.59 -6.74 6.44
CA TYR A 47 -12.38 -6.45 7.87
C TYR A 47 -10.93 -6.07 8.20
N GLN A 48 -10.05 -5.99 7.20
CA GLN A 48 -8.67 -5.56 7.44
C GLN A 48 -8.61 -4.18 8.11
N PRO A 49 -7.65 -3.94 9.01
CA PRO A 49 -7.52 -2.66 9.69
C PRO A 49 -7.07 -1.56 8.71
N ARG A 50 -7.49 -0.30 8.98
CA ARG A 50 -6.89 0.84 8.32
C ARG A 50 -5.39 0.87 8.62
N THR A 51 -4.58 1.06 7.60
CA THR A 51 -3.13 1.11 7.72
C THR A 51 -2.55 2.25 6.91
N ALA A 52 -1.37 2.71 7.34
CA ALA A 52 -0.54 3.60 6.55
C ALA A 52 0.91 3.13 6.62
N GLY A 53 1.68 3.40 5.56
CA GLY A 53 3.09 3.05 5.50
C GLY A 53 3.78 3.72 4.32
N PHE A 54 5.09 3.72 4.33
CA PHE A 54 5.90 4.31 3.27
C PHE A 54 6.17 3.30 2.17
N ALA A 55 6.04 3.73 0.93
CA ALA A 55 6.14 2.85 -0.22
C ALA A 55 7.54 2.25 -0.37
N LYS A 56 7.65 0.93 -0.18
CA LYS A 56 8.78 0.12 -0.60
C LYS A 56 8.41 -0.52 -1.93
N THR A 57 8.87 0.07 -3.02
CA THR A 57 8.45 -0.32 -4.37
C THR A 57 9.27 -1.49 -4.91
N ILE A 58 8.59 -2.42 -5.55
CA ILE A 58 9.17 -3.61 -6.19
C ILE A 58 8.50 -3.78 -7.56
N ARG A 59 9.30 -3.91 -8.61
CA ARG A 59 8.80 -4.21 -9.94
C ARG A 59 9.05 -5.67 -10.29
N GLN A 60 7.99 -6.37 -10.66
CA GLN A 60 8.03 -7.75 -11.13
C GLN A 60 7.44 -7.89 -12.53
N MET A 61 8.01 -8.79 -13.31
CA MET A 61 7.55 -9.11 -14.66
C MET A 61 7.56 -10.61 -14.89
N ARG A 62 6.89 -11.08 -15.93
CA ARG A 62 7.11 -12.45 -16.43
C ARG A 62 8.57 -12.63 -16.81
N ARG A 63 9.17 -13.73 -16.35
CA ARG A 63 10.55 -14.02 -16.71
C ARG A 63 10.66 -14.27 -18.21
N LYS A 64 11.73 -13.74 -18.79
CA LYS A 64 12.01 -13.86 -20.21
C LYS A 64 12.62 -15.23 -20.58
N THR A 65 13.32 -15.84 -19.63
CA THR A 65 14.05 -17.12 -19.86
C THR A 65 13.25 -18.31 -19.38
N ALA A 66 13.49 -19.49 -19.94
CA ALA A 66 12.96 -20.75 -19.43
C ALA A 66 13.42 -20.99 -17.98
N PHE A 67 12.61 -21.74 -17.21
CA PHE A 67 12.96 -22.07 -15.84
C PHE A 67 14.11 -23.11 -15.80
N ASP A 68 15.21 -22.71 -15.21
CA ASP A 68 16.45 -23.47 -15.06
C ASP A 68 16.66 -24.07 -13.65
N GLY A 69 15.60 -24.12 -12.85
CA GLY A 69 15.65 -24.54 -11.45
C GLY A 69 15.85 -23.39 -10.45
N LYS A 70 16.19 -22.17 -10.91
CA LYS A 70 16.44 -21.01 -10.04
C LYS A 70 15.29 -20.03 -10.09
N ALA A 71 14.79 -19.63 -8.91
CA ALA A 71 13.84 -18.53 -8.80
C ALA A 71 14.57 -17.20 -9.05
N LEU A 72 13.93 -16.31 -9.82
CA LEU A 72 14.42 -14.95 -10.07
C LEU A 72 13.62 -13.89 -9.28
N THR A 73 12.64 -14.31 -8.49
CA THR A 73 11.94 -13.43 -7.56
C THR A 73 12.80 -13.19 -6.32
N LYS A 74 12.92 -11.92 -5.91
CA LYS A 74 13.80 -11.51 -4.80
C LYS A 74 13.03 -11.01 -3.57
N GLN A 75 11.71 -11.11 -3.55
CA GLN A 75 10.88 -10.52 -2.49
C GLN A 75 11.31 -10.93 -1.08
N ALA A 76 11.55 -12.22 -0.83
CA ALA A 76 11.98 -12.68 0.50
C ALA A 76 13.27 -11.98 0.95
N SER A 77 14.28 -11.89 0.06
CA SER A 77 15.51 -11.19 0.35
C SER A 77 15.30 -9.69 0.56
N ILE A 78 14.46 -9.05 -0.26
CA ILE A 78 14.13 -7.63 -0.13
C ILE A 78 13.47 -7.36 1.23
N ILE A 79 12.48 -8.17 1.60
CA ILE A 79 11.80 -8.06 2.90
C ILE A 79 12.80 -8.20 4.04
N ASP A 80 13.70 -9.19 3.98
CA ASP A 80 14.64 -9.45 5.06
C ASP A 80 15.73 -8.39 5.22
N THR A 81 16.18 -7.79 4.11
CA THR A 81 17.43 -7.01 4.11
C THR A 81 17.26 -5.56 3.68
N GLN A 82 16.11 -5.18 3.11
CA GLN A 82 15.90 -3.85 2.52
C GLN A 82 14.63 -3.16 3.02
N THR A 83 13.78 -3.84 3.82
CA THR A 83 12.63 -3.16 4.44
C THR A 83 13.00 -2.60 5.81
N GLU A 84 12.34 -1.51 6.14
CA GLU A 84 12.41 -0.87 7.45
C GLU A 84 11.03 -0.86 8.13
N TYR A 85 11.02 -0.54 9.41
CA TYR A 85 9.77 -0.34 10.14
C TYR A 85 8.95 0.76 9.48
N GLY A 86 7.68 0.49 9.26
CA GLY A 86 6.76 1.44 8.66
C GLY A 86 6.72 1.41 7.13
N ASP A 87 7.46 0.52 6.48
CA ASP A 87 7.31 0.28 5.06
C ASP A 87 5.94 -0.34 4.74
N LEU A 88 5.47 -0.10 3.52
CA LEU A 88 4.35 -0.79 2.90
C LEU A 88 4.84 -1.30 1.54
N LEU A 89 4.76 -2.62 1.32
CA LEU A 89 5.20 -3.21 0.05
C LEU A 89 4.30 -2.74 -1.08
N VAL A 90 4.88 -2.19 -2.13
CA VAL A 90 4.18 -1.77 -3.35
C VAL A 90 4.73 -2.56 -4.52
N ILE A 91 3.99 -3.59 -4.96
CA ILE A 91 4.46 -4.56 -5.95
C ILE A 91 3.74 -4.35 -7.28
N GLU A 92 4.45 -3.75 -8.23
CA GLU A 92 3.98 -3.69 -9.61
C GLU A 92 4.28 -5.01 -10.33
N ALA A 93 3.23 -5.70 -10.75
CA ALA A 93 3.31 -6.97 -11.50
C ALA A 93 2.68 -6.85 -12.90
N THR A 94 2.74 -5.69 -13.50
CA THR A 94 2.17 -5.39 -14.84
C THR A 94 0.69 -5.77 -15.02
N GLY A 95 -0.07 -5.86 -13.91
CA GLY A 95 -1.47 -6.29 -13.92
C GLY A 95 -1.67 -7.79 -14.18
N LEU A 96 -0.64 -8.62 -14.04
CA LEU A 96 -0.73 -10.06 -14.19
C LEU A 96 -1.47 -10.68 -13.01
N THR A 97 -2.61 -11.31 -13.27
CA THR A 97 -3.47 -11.92 -12.24
C THR A 97 -3.52 -13.45 -12.30
N ASP A 98 -2.86 -14.06 -13.26
CA ASP A 98 -2.78 -15.52 -13.41
C ASP A 98 -1.67 -16.17 -12.55
N ILE A 99 -0.75 -15.37 -12.01
CA ILE A 99 0.38 -15.83 -11.21
C ILE A 99 0.43 -15.00 -9.93
N ALA A 100 0.52 -15.66 -8.77
CA ALA A 100 0.67 -14.97 -7.49
C ALA A 100 2.07 -14.37 -7.35
N THR A 101 2.16 -13.09 -7.00
CA THR A 101 3.42 -12.41 -6.69
C THR A 101 3.96 -12.85 -5.32
N GLY A 102 3.06 -13.17 -4.38
CA GLY A 102 3.38 -13.57 -3.01
C GLY A 102 2.31 -14.46 -2.39
N GLY A 103 2.42 -14.70 -1.11
CA GLY A 103 1.49 -15.48 -0.29
C GLY A 103 1.83 -15.37 1.20
N ALA A 104 1.17 -16.17 2.05
CA ALA A 104 1.22 -16.07 3.51
C ALA A 104 2.63 -16.04 4.10
N MET A 105 3.56 -16.83 3.59
CA MET A 105 4.95 -16.84 4.08
C MET A 105 5.67 -15.50 3.90
N LEU A 106 5.41 -14.79 2.80
CA LEU A 106 5.97 -13.45 2.57
C LEU A 106 5.26 -12.40 3.42
N ALA A 107 3.94 -12.48 3.56
CA ALA A 107 3.16 -11.62 4.42
C ALA A 107 3.58 -11.75 5.89
N THR A 108 3.75 -12.98 6.41
CA THR A 108 4.26 -13.24 7.77
C THR A 108 5.64 -12.60 7.95
N ARG A 109 6.54 -12.82 6.99
CA ARG A 109 7.90 -12.27 7.03
C ARG A 109 7.88 -10.73 7.05
N ALA A 110 7.05 -10.12 6.21
CA ALA A 110 6.88 -8.68 6.15
C ALA A 110 6.34 -8.10 7.47
N GLN A 111 5.31 -8.73 8.03
CA GLN A 111 4.73 -8.32 9.30
C GLN A 111 5.75 -8.38 10.44
N MET A 112 6.55 -9.44 10.52
CA MET A 112 7.62 -9.58 11.53
C MET A 112 8.72 -8.52 11.40
N ARG A 113 8.91 -7.96 10.21
CA ARG A 113 9.86 -6.85 9.96
C ARG A 113 9.24 -5.47 10.24
N GLY A 114 7.96 -5.41 10.62
CA GLY A 114 7.26 -4.16 10.88
C GLY A 114 6.75 -3.47 9.61
N VAL A 115 6.59 -4.23 8.52
CA VAL A 115 5.92 -3.76 7.30
C VAL A 115 4.41 -3.65 7.57
N MET A 116 3.80 -2.56 7.11
CA MET A 116 2.43 -2.17 7.46
C MET A 116 1.35 -2.80 6.57
N GLY A 117 1.71 -3.37 5.44
CA GLY A 117 0.77 -3.96 4.49
C GLY A 117 1.38 -4.15 3.11
N GLU A 118 0.55 -4.56 2.15
CA GLU A 118 0.96 -4.76 0.75
C GLU A 118 -0.08 -4.19 -0.21
N LEU A 119 0.40 -3.53 -1.27
CA LEU A 119 -0.37 -3.05 -2.41
C LEU A 119 0.20 -3.68 -3.67
N THR A 120 -0.62 -4.41 -4.45
CA THR A 120 -0.16 -5.00 -5.70
C THR A 120 -1.22 -4.97 -6.79
N ASN A 121 -0.84 -4.69 -8.04
CA ASN A 121 -1.72 -4.90 -9.20
C ASN A 121 -1.62 -6.33 -9.76
N GLY A 122 -0.88 -7.21 -9.09
CA GLY A 122 -0.84 -8.64 -9.36
C GLY A 122 -1.80 -9.43 -8.47
N SER A 123 -1.58 -10.74 -8.42
CA SER A 123 -2.33 -11.66 -7.56
C SER A 123 -1.53 -12.10 -6.34
N LEU A 124 -2.25 -12.53 -5.30
CA LEU A 124 -1.70 -13.27 -4.18
C LEU A 124 -2.33 -14.66 -4.08
N ARG A 125 -1.70 -15.54 -3.31
CA ARG A 125 -2.22 -16.84 -2.90
C ARG A 125 -2.28 -16.93 -1.37
N ASP A 126 -2.79 -18.03 -0.84
CA ASP A 126 -2.88 -18.28 0.61
C ASP A 126 -3.69 -17.15 1.31
N ILE A 127 -4.84 -16.80 0.72
CA ILE A 127 -5.62 -15.61 1.07
C ILE A 127 -6.19 -15.72 2.49
N ASP A 128 -6.67 -16.91 2.86
CA ASP A 128 -7.26 -17.14 4.19
C ASP A 128 -6.21 -16.96 5.28
N GLU A 129 -5.00 -17.47 5.06
CA GLU A 129 -3.88 -17.34 5.99
C GLU A 129 -3.41 -15.88 6.11
N ILE A 130 -3.42 -15.11 5.01
CA ILE A 130 -3.09 -13.68 5.07
C ILE A 130 -4.17 -12.89 5.83
N ALA A 131 -5.43 -13.23 5.64
CA ALA A 131 -6.55 -12.63 6.39
C ALA A 131 -6.44 -12.92 7.91
N ASP A 132 -6.10 -14.15 8.28
CA ASP A 132 -5.88 -14.56 9.68
C ASP A 132 -4.73 -13.79 10.35
N LEU A 133 -3.70 -13.43 9.59
CA LEU A 133 -2.61 -12.55 10.05
C LEU A 133 -3.07 -11.10 10.30
N LYS A 134 -4.27 -10.72 9.81
CA LYS A 134 -4.74 -9.33 9.77
C LYS A 134 -3.73 -8.38 9.10
N PHE A 135 -3.00 -8.89 8.13
CA PHE A 135 -2.04 -8.12 7.35
C PHE A 135 -2.79 -7.39 6.23
N PRO A 136 -2.85 -6.05 6.22
CA PRO A 136 -3.64 -5.31 5.25
C PRO A 136 -3.10 -5.45 3.84
N VAL A 137 -3.97 -5.81 2.90
CA VAL A 137 -3.60 -6.00 1.49
C VAL A 137 -4.64 -5.39 0.56
N TYR A 138 -4.17 -4.73 -0.50
CA TYR A 138 -4.92 -4.42 -1.70
C TYR A 138 -4.29 -5.11 -2.90
N LEU A 139 -5.11 -5.80 -3.73
CA LEU A 139 -4.60 -6.66 -4.79
C LEU A 139 -5.48 -6.61 -6.06
N GLY A 140 -4.89 -6.97 -7.20
CA GLY A 140 -5.58 -7.08 -8.47
C GLY A 140 -6.34 -8.38 -8.65
N GLY A 141 -5.96 -9.45 -7.94
CA GLY A 141 -6.61 -10.76 -8.06
C GLY A 141 -6.01 -11.83 -7.16
N THR A 142 -6.48 -13.05 -7.33
CA THR A 142 -5.97 -14.23 -6.60
C THR A 142 -5.57 -15.33 -7.57
N SER A 143 -4.52 -16.08 -7.27
CA SER A 143 -4.08 -17.21 -8.07
C SER A 143 -3.31 -18.23 -7.21
N PRO A 144 -3.54 -19.54 -7.35
CA PRO A 144 -2.75 -20.55 -6.65
C PRO A 144 -1.35 -20.76 -7.28
N VAL A 145 -1.08 -20.17 -8.44
CA VAL A 145 0.18 -20.38 -9.18
C VAL A 145 1.28 -19.54 -8.56
N LYS A 146 2.35 -20.18 -8.08
CA LYS A 146 3.49 -19.49 -7.46
C LYS A 146 4.39 -18.78 -8.48
N SER A 147 4.95 -17.65 -8.11
CA SER A 147 5.81 -16.79 -8.94
C SER A 147 7.14 -17.41 -9.38
N ALA A 148 7.74 -18.26 -8.56
CA ALA A 148 9.14 -18.69 -8.69
C ALA A 148 9.55 -19.22 -10.08
N ARG A 149 8.62 -19.84 -10.83
CA ARG A 149 8.88 -20.38 -12.18
C ARG A 149 8.64 -19.36 -13.29
N PHE A 150 7.80 -18.36 -13.04
CA PHE A 150 7.19 -17.55 -14.09
C PHE A 150 7.50 -16.07 -13.99
N MET A 151 7.95 -15.61 -12.81
CA MET A 151 8.20 -14.21 -12.54
C MET A 151 9.67 -13.96 -12.20
N GLU A 152 10.09 -12.73 -12.42
CA GLU A 152 11.38 -12.20 -11.97
C GLU A 152 11.17 -10.82 -11.33
N THR A 153 12.00 -10.51 -10.33
CA THR A 153 12.12 -9.16 -9.80
C THR A 153 13.08 -8.39 -10.68
N VAL A 154 12.58 -7.36 -11.33
CA VAL A 154 13.35 -6.57 -12.30
C VAL A 154 14.08 -5.44 -11.59
N ASP A 155 13.37 -4.74 -10.68
CA ASP A 155 13.90 -3.56 -10.00
C ASP A 155 13.26 -3.35 -8.64
N THR A 156 13.90 -2.54 -7.80
CA THR A 156 13.42 -2.11 -6.48
C THR A 156 13.74 -0.65 -6.26
N ASP A 157 12.97 0.01 -5.39
CA ASP A 157 13.15 1.43 -5.07
C ASP A 157 13.13 2.34 -6.31
N VAL A 158 12.25 2.02 -7.23
CA VAL A 158 11.99 2.79 -8.46
C VAL A 158 10.52 3.21 -8.50
N PRO A 159 10.17 4.28 -9.22
CA PRO A 159 8.77 4.62 -9.45
C PRO A 159 8.04 3.47 -10.15
N VAL A 160 6.83 3.15 -9.65
CA VAL A 160 5.93 2.14 -10.22
C VAL A 160 4.59 2.78 -10.60
N PHE A 161 3.77 2.08 -11.41
CA PHE A 161 2.49 2.59 -11.84
C PHE A 161 1.39 1.57 -11.56
N ILE A 162 0.51 1.89 -10.61
CA ILE A 162 -0.56 1.00 -10.15
C ILE A 162 -1.89 1.77 -10.11
N GLY A 163 -2.94 1.21 -10.71
CA GLY A 163 -4.29 1.75 -10.63
C GLY A 163 -4.43 3.20 -11.08
N GLY A 164 -3.66 3.62 -12.09
CA GLY A 164 -3.67 4.99 -12.62
C GLY A 164 -2.77 5.98 -11.87
N VAL A 165 -2.05 5.53 -10.83
CA VAL A 165 -1.20 6.38 -9.99
C VAL A 165 0.26 5.99 -10.13
N GLN A 166 1.14 6.98 -10.33
CA GLN A 166 2.58 6.80 -10.15
C GLN A 166 2.89 6.84 -8.64
N ILE A 167 3.56 5.83 -8.16
CA ILE A 167 3.97 5.70 -6.76
C ILE A 167 5.49 5.69 -6.72
N CYS A 168 6.07 6.65 -6.03
CA CYS A 168 7.51 6.73 -5.83
C CYS A 168 7.91 6.05 -4.51
N PRO A 169 9.15 5.57 -4.39
CA PRO A 169 9.69 5.17 -3.09
C PRO A 169 9.50 6.28 -2.05
N GLU A 170 9.16 5.90 -0.83
CA GLU A 170 8.90 6.80 0.31
C GLU A 170 7.62 7.66 0.21
N ASP A 171 6.79 7.53 -0.83
CA ASP A 171 5.43 8.07 -0.78
C ASP A 171 4.62 7.39 0.33
N LEU A 172 3.76 8.12 1.02
CA LEU A 172 2.93 7.53 2.06
C LEU A 172 1.66 6.94 1.45
N ILE A 173 1.44 5.66 1.70
CA ILE A 173 0.24 4.93 1.30
C ILE A 173 -0.69 4.82 2.49
N LEU A 174 -1.93 5.24 2.33
CA LEU A 174 -3.02 5.00 3.27
C LEU A 174 -4.03 4.04 2.64
N MET A 175 -4.38 2.99 3.37
CA MET A 175 -5.38 2.00 2.94
C MET A 175 -6.45 1.83 3.99
N ASP A 176 -7.71 1.82 3.59
CA ASP A 176 -8.84 1.46 4.42
C ASP A 176 -9.90 0.68 3.60
N ARG A 177 -11.11 0.52 4.11
CA ARG A 177 -12.17 -0.23 3.42
C ARG A 177 -12.71 0.46 2.16
N THR A 178 -12.49 1.76 2.03
CA THR A 178 -12.94 2.56 0.88
C THR A 178 -11.99 2.42 -0.30
N GLY A 179 -10.67 2.39 -0.02
CA GLY A 179 -9.68 2.38 -1.08
C GLY A 179 -8.25 2.62 -0.60
N VAL A 180 -7.44 3.08 -1.53
CA VAL A 180 -6.03 3.39 -1.33
C VAL A 180 -5.76 4.82 -1.79
N ALA A 181 -5.15 5.61 -0.92
CA ALA A 181 -4.66 6.95 -1.23
C ALA A 181 -3.13 7.00 -1.11
N VAL A 182 -2.49 7.64 -2.08
CA VAL A 182 -1.04 7.84 -2.16
C VAL A 182 -0.74 9.31 -1.98
N VAL A 183 0.01 9.64 -0.96
CA VAL A 183 0.44 11.02 -0.67
C VAL A 183 1.92 11.15 -0.99
N PRO A 184 2.30 12.04 -1.92
CA PRO A 184 3.70 12.26 -2.24
C PRO A 184 4.47 12.70 -0.99
N SER A 185 5.65 12.13 -0.77
CA SER A 185 6.47 12.38 0.42
C SER A 185 6.78 13.86 0.66
N ALA A 186 6.88 14.65 -0.42
CA ALA A 186 7.11 16.09 -0.36
C ALA A 186 5.93 16.90 0.22
N HIS A 187 4.71 16.34 0.26
CA HIS A 187 3.49 17.05 0.64
C HIS A 187 2.83 16.51 1.92
N LEU A 188 3.51 15.65 2.69
CA LEU A 188 2.93 15.01 3.88
C LEU A 188 2.39 16.03 4.89
N LYS A 189 3.13 17.10 5.15
CA LYS A 189 2.70 18.09 6.14
C LYS A 189 1.46 18.86 5.69
N GLU A 190 1.45 19.31 4.45
CA GLU A 190 0.38 20.13 3.89
C GLU A 190 -0.92 19.33 3.80
N VAL A 191 -0.85 18.11 3.30
CA VAL A 191 -2.02 17.22 3.19
C VAL A 191 -2.56 16.86 4.57
N LEU A 192 -1.71 16.56 5.55
CA LEU A 192 -2.15 16.27 6.91
C LEU A 192 -2.86 17.45 7.57
N GLU A 193 -2.32 18.67 7.42
CA GLU A 193 -2.96 19.88 7.97
C GLU A 193 -4.30 20.18 7.29
N GLU A 194 -4.40 19.98 5.98
CA GLU A 194 -5.68 20.16 5.28
C GLU A 194 -6.70 19.07 5.68
N ALA A 195 -6.28 17.83 5.81
CA ALA A 195 -7.12 16.74 6.30
C ALA A 195 -7.70 17.02 7.69
N LYS A 196 -6.91 17.62 8.59
CA LYS A 196 -7.39 18.06 9.91
C LYS A 196 -8.49 19.11 9.82
N LYS A 197 -8.35 20.09 8.91
CA LYS A 197 -9.37 21.14 8.70
C LYS A 197 -10.68 20.54 8.16
N ILE A 198 -10.58 19.66 7.17
CA ILE A 198 -11.73 18.96 6.61
C ILE A 198 -12.45 18.18 7.70
N LYS A 199 -11.73 17.36 8.46
CA LYS A 199 -12.30 16.53 9.54
C LYS A 199 -12.99 17.39 10.60
N ALA A 200 -12.38 18.49 11.04
CA ALA A 200 -12.98 19.39 12.01
C ALA A 200 -14.28 20.03 11.49
N LYS A 201 -14.34 20.34 10.19
CA LYS A 201 -15.56 20.85 9.55
C LYS A 201 -16.65 19.77 9.48
N GLU A 202 -16.28 18.55 9.09
CA GLU A 202 -17.21 17.42 9.03
C GLU A 202 -17.79 17.07 10.40
N ASP A 203 -16.95 17.00 11.44
CA ASP A 203 -17.41 16.73 12.82
C ASP A 203 -18.43 17.77 13.29
N ARG A 204 -18.17 19.04 12.98
CA ARG A 204 -19.11 20.12 13.32
C ARG A 204 -20.44 19.99 12.57
N ILE A 205 -20.41 19.62 11.29
CA ILE A 205 -21.63 19.40 10.48
C ILE A 205 -22.38 18.18 11.02
N GLU A 206 -21.67 17.09 11.33
CA GLU A 206 -22.27 15.88 11.90
C GLU A 206 -23.00 16.17 13.20
N ASP A 207 -22.39 16.95 14.10
CA ASP A 207 -23.02 17.39 15.35
C ASP A 207 -24.32 18.18 15.10
N LEU A 208 -24.32 19.12 14.16
CA LEU A 208 -25.51 19.88 13.78
C LEU A 208 -26.63 18.98 13.21
N VAL A 209 -26.26 18.05 12.30
CA VAL A 209 -27.20 17.10 11.72
C VAL A 209 -27.82 16.19 12.78
N ARG A 210 -27.02 15.71 13.75
CA ARG A 210 -27.49 14.85 14.85
C ARG A 210 -28.51 15.54 15.77
N VAL A 211 -28.45 16.87 15.90
CA VAL A 211 -29.43 17.65 16.68
C VAL A 211 -30.58 18.20 15.83
N GLY A 212 -30.70 17.79 14.56
CA GLY A 212 -31.77 18.15 13.66
C GLY A 212 -31.69 19.58 13.10
N MET A 213 -30.50 20.17 13.11
CA MET A 213 -30.21 21.46 12.46
C MET A 213 -29.62 21.20 11.07
N SER A 214 -30.24 21.77 10.04
CA SER A 214 -29.79 21.74 8.65
C SER A 214 -29.10 23.03 8.25
#